data_bfa44382c337b496e9a43045e069c9eb
#
_entry.id   bfa44382c337b496e9a43045e069c9eb
#
_cell.length_a   1.000
_cell.length_b   1.000
_cell.length_c   1.000
_cell.angle_alpha   90.00
_cell.angle_beta   90.00
_cell.angle_gamma   90.00
#
_symmetry.space_group_name_H-M   'P 1'
#
loop_
_entity.id
_entity.type
_entity.pdbx_description
1 polymer ?
#
loop_
_entity_poly.entity_id
_entity_poly.type
_entity_poly.pdbx_seq_one_letter_code
_entity_poly.pdbx_strand_id
1 'polypeptide(L)'
;VVDECTTIKNHKAKRTKSLLKISEHFKYRRLLTGSPITKSPMDIFSQSEFLRPGLLGHESFYTFQARYAVMHRRTTGSHAFNQIVGFKNLDELTDKIDRFSYRVLKKDCLDLPDKVYTARYVTLTDEQFKMYRSLKEEALILLDNYQMVTAPAVITQMLRIQQVLSGHLKTDDGEMKYFPTRRLDALLEILEEHNGKAIIWSRFRHDIKSIVDALGSSAAAYYGDTADNERSSIVKRFQDPDSSLKYFVGNPATAGY
;
A
#
# COMPACT_ATOMS: atom_id res chain seq x y z
N VAL A 1 8.53 -1.71 -23.31
CA VAL A 1 8.65 -2.23 -21.93
C VAL A 1 7.69 -1.45 -21.05
N VAL A 2 6.98 -2.13 -20.16
CA VAL A 2 6.17 -1.50 -19.09
C VAL A 2 6.80 -1.91 -17.76
N ASP A 3 7.34 -0.93 -17.06
CA ASP A 3 7.81 -1.09 -15.69
C ASP A 3 6.65 -0.89 -14.71
N GLU A 4 6.73 -1.54 -13.55
CA GLU A 4 5.65 -1.61 -12.56
C GLU A 4 4.30 -1.97 -13.20
N CYS A 5 4.28 -3.08 -13.97
CA CYS A 5 3.11 -3.48 -14.76
C CYS A 5 1.86 -3.80 -13.92
N THR A 6 1.96 -3.86 -12.60
CA THR A 6 0.80 -3.92 -11.71
C THR A 6 -0.14 -2.73 -11.88
N THR A 7 0.34 -1.62 -12.43
CA THR A 7 -0.49 -0.43 -12.75
C THR A 7 -1.56 -0.71 -13.80
N ILE A 8 -1.42 -1.78 -14.60
CA ILE A 8 -2.38 -2.21 -15.63
C ILE A 8 -3.14 -3.49 -15.29
N LYS A 9 -3.15 -3.93 -14.04
CA LYS A 9 -3.85 -5.15 -13.58
C LYS A 9 -5.37 -5.09 -13.71
N ASN A 10 -5.96 -3.90 -13.64
CA ASN A 10 -7.41 -3.73 -13.72
C ASN A 10 -7.87 -3.58 -15.17
N HIS A 11 -8.51 -4.62 -15.71
CA HIS A 11 -9.03 -4.66 -17.10
C HIS A 11 -10.05 -3.56 -17.43
N LYS A 12 -10.72 -2.97 -16.42
CA LYS A 12 -11.71 -1.89 -16.61
C LYS A 12 -11.09 -0.51 -16.62
N ALA A 13 -9.87 -0.34 -16.10
CA ALA A 13 -9.24 0.96 -15.98
C ALA A 13 -8.94 1.58 -17.36
N LYS A 14 -9.17 2.88 -17.49
CA LYS A 14 -8.90 3.64 -18.74
C LYS A 14 -7.44 3.46 -19.18
N ARG A 15 -6.49 3.54 -18.23
CA ARG A 15 -5.06 3.32 -18.48
C ARG A 15 -4.79 1.97 -19.14
N THR A 16 -5.35 0.89 -18.58
CA THR A 16 -5.18 -0.47 -19.11
C THR A 16 -5.72 -0.58 -20.52
N LYS A 17 -6.95 -0.11 -20.76
CA LYS A 17 -7.57 -0.14 -22.08
C LYS A 17 -6.76 0.65 -23.12
N SER A 18 -6.29 1.85 -22.76
CA SER A 18 -5.45 2.65 -23.65
C SER A 18 -4.13 1.96 -23.98
N LEU A 19 -3.48 1.34 -22.96
CA LEU A 19 -2.21 0.66 -23.17
C LEU A 19 -2.37 -0.62 -24.01
N LEU A 20 -3.44 -1.39 -23.81
CA LEU A 20 -3.76 -2.56 -24.62
C LEU A 20 -3.96 -2.17 -26.10
N LYS A 21 -4.69 -1.08 -26.36
CA LYS A 21 -4.88 -0.57 -27.71
C LYS A 21 -3.56 -0.16 -28.39
N ILE A 22 -2.70 0.56 -27.66
CA ILE A 22 -1.39 0.97 -28.17
C ILE A 22 -0.46 -0.24 -28.37
N SER A 23 -0.61 -1.28 -27.55
CA SER A 23 0.27 -2.45 -27.60
C SER A 23 0.28 -3.16 -28.96
N GLU A 24 -0.79 -3.05 -29.74
CA GLU A 24 -0.91 -3.64 -31.08
C GLU A 24 0.15 -3.11 -32.05
N HIS A 25 0.66 -1.90 -31.84
CA HIS A 25 1.69 -1.28 -32.66
C HIS A 25 3.12 -1.72 -32.28
N PHE A 26 3.30 -2.50 -31.21
CA PHE A 26 4.63 -2.93 -30.75
C PHE A 26 4.92 -4.38 -31.14
N LYS A 27 6.02 -4.58 -31.86
CA LYS A 27 6.51 -5.92 -32.25
C LYS A 27 6.98 -6.73 -31.03
N TYR A 28 7.66 -6.07 -30.08
CA TYR A 28 8.19 -6.69 -28.87
C TYR A 28 7.60 -6.03 -27.64
N ARG A 29 7.14 -6.82 -26.68
CA ARG A 29 6.51 -6.35 -25.46
C ARG A 29 7.13 -7.05 -24.27
N ARG A 30 7.43 -6.31 -23.22
CA ARG A 30 7.97 -6.82 -21.96
C ARG A 30 7.30 -6.11 -20.78
N LEU A 31 7.12 -6.87 -19.71
CA LEU A 31 6.60 -6.38 -18.44
C LEU A 31 7.65 -6.62 -17.36
N LEU A 32 7.86 -5.64 -16.51
CA LEU A 32 8.73 -5.73 -15.35
C LEU A 32 7.90 -5.43 -14.11
N THR A 33 8.07 -6.21 -13.05
CA THR A 33 7.43 -5.99 -11.76
C THR A 33 8.05 -6.86 -10.68
N GLY A 34 8.13 -6.36 -9.47
CA GLY A 34 8.50 -7.14 -8.30
C GLY A 34 7.39 -8.08 -7.82
N SER A 35 6.12 -7.82 -8.18
CA SER A 35 4.97 -8.63 -7.76
C SER A 35 3.82 -8.51 -8.77
N PRO A 36 3.68 -9.44 -9.73
CA PRO A 36 2.65 -9.37 -10.77
C PRO A 36 1.22 -9.53 -10.21
N ILE A 37 1.08 -10.23 -9.10
CA ILE A 37 -0.19 -10.47 -8.43
C ILE A 37 -0.15 -9.76 -7.08
N THR A 38 -1.00 -8.74 -6.90
CA THR A 38 -1.02 -7.93 -5.67
C THR A 38 -2.23 -8.18 -4.79
N LYS A 39 -3.38 -8.48 -5.39
CA LYS A 39 -4.64 -8.74 -4.66
C LYS A 39 -5.22 -10.10 -4.95
N SER A 40 -5.19 -10.50 -6.20
CA SER A 40 -5.79 -11.77 -6.61
C SER A 40 -5.17 -12.29 -7.91
N PRO A 41 -5.26 -13.59 -8.21
CA PRO A 41 -4.84 -14.15 -9.49
C PRO A 41 -5.48 -13.46 -10.71
N MET A 42 -6.59 -12.76 -10.52
CA MET A 42 -7.24 -11.99 -11.60
C MET A 42 -6.38 -10.83 -12.12
N ASP A 43 -5.44 -10.38 -11.32
CA ASP A 43 -4.53 -9.27 -11.66
C ASP A 43 -3.65 -9.60 -12.88
N ILE A 44 -3.38 -10.89 -13.16
CA ILE A 44 -2.49 -11.31 -14.24
C ILE A 44 -3.11 -11.20 -15.63
N PHE A 45 -4.46 -11.24 -15.73
CA PHE A 45 -5.13 -11.29 -17.03
C PHE A 45 -4.73 -10.13 -17.96
N SER A 46 -4.95 -8.88 -17.52
CA SER A 46 -4.66 -7.71 -18.36
C SER A 46 -3.18 -7.53 -18.66
N GLN A 47 -2.32 -7.95 -17.73
CA GLN A 47 -0.88 -7.95 -17.93
C GLN A 47 -0.49 -8.92 -19.04
N SER A 48 -1.05 -10.14 -19.05
CA SER A 48 -0.80 -11.13 -20.09
C SER A 48 -1.37 -10.70 -21.45
N GLU A 49 -2.54 -10.06 -21.47
CA GLU A 49 -3.13 -9.50 -22.70
C GLU A 49 -2.24 -8.41 -23.32
N PHE A 50 -1.53 -7.62 -22.51
CA PHE A 50 -0.56 -6.67 -23.04
C PHE A 50 0.61 -7.37 -23.75
N LEU A 51 1.10 -8.47 -23.22
CA LEU A 51 2.19 -9.24 -23.86
C LEU A 51 1.73 -9.82 -25.20
N ARG A 52 0.62 -10.51 -25.18
CA ARG A 52 -0.05 -11.08 -26.36
C ARG A 52 -1.51 -11.37 -26.05
N PRO A 53 -2.46 -10.86 -26.85
CA PRO A 53 -3.85 -11.22 -26.72
C PRO A 53 -4.06 -12.74 -26.71
N GLY A 54 -4.86 -13.22 -25.77
CA GLY A 54 -5.16 -14.65 -25.60
C GLY A 54 -3.99 -15.51 -25.08
N LEU A 55 -2.92 -14.91 -24.53
CA LEU A 55 -1.73 -15.62 -24.05
C LEU A 55 -2.03 -16.71 -23.01
N LEU A 56 -3.04 -16.48 -22.15
CA LEU A 56 -3.49 -17.44 -21.15
C LEU A 56 -4.55 -18.43 -21.65
N GLY A 57 -4.92 -18.37 -22.95
CA GLY A 57 -5.92 -19.24 -23.56
C GLY A 57 -7.36 -18.83 -23.26
N HIS A 58 -7.62 -17.56 -23.00
CA HIS A 58 -8.94 -17.01 -22.73
C HIS A 58 -9.19 -15.77 -23.59
N GLU A 59 -10.35 -15.71 -24.24
CA GLU A 59 -10.73 -14.59 -25.12
C GLU A 59 -11.19 -13.34 -24.36
N SER A 60 -11.58 -13.51 -23.09
CA SER A 60 -12.07 -12.41 -22.27
C SER A 60 -11.73 -12.59 -20.80
N PHE A 61 -11.74 -11.45 -20.07
CA PHE A 61 -11.61 -11.49 -18.61
C PHE A 61 -12.67 -12.38 -17.94
N TYR A 62 -13.87 -12.42 -18.47
CA TYR A 62 -14.98 -13.19 -17.86
C TYR A 62 -14.79 -14.71 -18.04
N THR A 63 -14.28 -15.15 -19.18
CA THR A 63 -13.93 -16.58 -19.40
C THR A 63 -12.76 -16.99 -18.51
N PHE A 64 -11.75 -16.13 -18.37
CA PHE A 64 -10.63 -16.31 -17.44
C PHE A 64 -11.14 -16.37 -15.98
N GLN A 65 -11.99 -15.44 -15.57
CA GLN A 65 -12.55 -15.41 -14.22
C GLN A 65 -13.38 -16.67 -13.93
N ALA A 66 -14.20 -17.13 -14.87
CA ALA A 66 -14.99 -18.36 -14.70
C ALA A 66 -14.11 -19.61 -14.51
N ARG A 67 -12.92 -19.64 -15.15
CA ARG A 67 -11.97 -20.76 -15.02
C ARG A 67 -11.24 -20.76 -13.68
N TYR A 68 -10.83 -19.59 -13.18
CA TYR A 68 -9.93 -19.50 -12.04
C TYR A 68 -10.54 -18.93 -10.76
N ALA A 69 -11.73 -18.33 -10.79
CA ALA A 69 -12.41 -17.83 -9.61
C ALA A 69 -13.61 -18.70 -9.21
N VAL A 70 -13.84 -18.81 -7.90
CA VAL A 70 -15.07 -19.36 -7.33
C VAL A 70 -15.99 -18.18 -7.03
N MET A 71 -17.13 -18.14 -7.73
CA MET A 71 -18.10 -17.06 -7.62
C MET A 71 -19.27 -17.49 -6.75
N HIS A 72 -19.69 -16.61 -5.86
CA HIS A 72 -20.92 -16.79 -5.08
C HIS A 72 -21.86 -15.62 -5.34
N ARG A 73 -23.11 -15.91 -5.64
CA ARG A 73 -24.13 -14.89 -5.83
C ARG A 73 -24.61 -14.40 -4.45
N ARG A 74 -24.44 -13.11 -4.20
CA ARG A 74 -24.94 -12.44 -3.00
C ARG A 74 -26.05 -11.47 -3.37
N THR A 75 -27.00 -11.31 -2.45
CA THR A 75 -28.10 -10.35 -2.57
C THR A 75 -28.02 -9.40 -1.38
N THR A 76 -28.06 -8.10 -1.66
CA THR A 76 -28.14 -7.05 -0.63
C THR A 76 -29.31 -6.14 -1.00
N GLY A 77 -30.41 -6.25 -0.25
CA GLY A 77 -31.66 -5.61 -0.61
C GLY A 77 -32.18 -6.11 -1.98
N SER A 78 -32.50 -5.18 -2.89
CA SER A 78 -32.96 -5.49 -4.26
C SER A 78 -31.83 -5.79 -5.25
N HIS A 79 -30.56 -5.67 -4.85
CA HIS A 79 -29.43 -5.84 -5.76
C HIS A 79 -28.73 -7.18 -5.56
N ALA A 80 -28.65 -7.98 -6.64
CA ALA A 80 -27.85 -9.20 -6.67
C ALA A 80 -26.53 -8.96 -7.39
N PHE A 81 -25.42 -9.42 -6.82
CA PHE A 81 -24.09 -9.33 -7.43
C PHE A 81 -23.28 -10.60 -7.19
N ASN A 82 -22.33 -10.86 -8.07
CA ASN A 82 -21.43 -11.99 -7.91
C ASN A 82 -20.16 -11.55 -7.18
N GLN A 83 -19.82 -12.25 -6.10
CA GLN A 83 -18.61 -12.04 -5.31
C GLN A 83 -17.66 -13.20 -5.50
N ILE A 84 -16.36 -12.89 -5.70
CA ILE A 84 -15.31 -13.90 -5.66
C ILE A 84 -15.11 -14.30 -4.18
N VAL A 85 -15.28 -15.58 -3.89
CA VAL A 85 -15.13 -16.15 -2.55
C VAL A 85 -13.91 -17.07 -2.45
N GLY A 86 -13.28 -17.39 -3.58
CA GLY A 86 -12.07 -18.22 -3.63
C GLY A 86 -11.53 -18.35 -5.04
N PHE A 87 -10.46 -19.14 -5.17
CA PHE A 87 -9.80 -19.41 -6.45
C PHE A 87 -9.62 -20.92 -6.64
N LYS A 88 -9.54 -21.34 -7.89
CA LYS A 88 -9.40 -22.74 -8.31
C LYS A 88 -8.43 -22.84 -9.50
N ASN A 89 -7.95 -24.04 -9.79
CA ASN A 89 -7.06 -24.34 -10.92
C ASN A 89 -5.79 -23.47 -10.94
N LEU A 90 -5.24 -23.13 -9.75
CA LEU A 90 -4.09 -22.23 -9.65
C LEU A 90 -2.82 -22.87 -10.19
N ASP A 91 -2.66 -24.19 -10.09
CA ASP A 91 -1.50 -24.90 -10.64
C ASP A 91 -1.47 -24.77 -12.17
N GLU A 92 -2.63 -24.96 -12.82
CA GLU A 92 -2.76 -24.74 -14.28
C GLU A 92 -2.38 -23.30 -14.67
N LEU A 93 -2.80 -22.31 -13.88
CA LEU A 93 -2.48 -20.92 -14.13
C LEU A 93 -0.98 -20.66 -13.97
N THR A 94 -0.36 -21.22 -12.94
CA THR A 94 1.08 -21.12 -12.69
C THR A 94 1.86 -21.73 -13.85
N ASP A 95 1.53 -22.94 -14.27
CA ASP A 95 2.19 -23.61 -15.40
C ASP A 95 2.10 -22.80 -16.69
N LYS A 96 0.98 -22.11 -16.92
CA LYS A 96 0.82 -21.22 -18.07
C LYS A 96 1.72 -19.99 -17.99
N ILE A 97 1.81 -19.37 -16.80
CA ILE A 97 2.62 -18.18 -16.56
C ILE A 97 4.11 -18.51 -16.69
N ASP A 98 4.56 -19.62 -16.15
CA ASP A 98 5.97 -20.04 -16.15
C ASP A 98 6.54 -20.23 -17.57
N ARG A 99 5.69 -20.52 -18.55
CA ARG A 99 6.11 -20.66 -19.96
C ARG A 99 6.61 -19.37 -20.60
N PHE A 100 6.23 -18.20 -20.07
CA PHE A 100 6.60 -16.91 -20.68
C PHE A 100 7.13 -15.90 -19.65
N SER A 101 7.28 -16.30 -18.40
CA SER A 101 7.81 -15.46 -17.33
C SER A 101 9.15 -15.97 -16.83
N TYR A 102 9.93 -15.05 -16.30
CA TYR A 102 11.17 -15.36 -15.61
C TYR A 102 11.18 -14.64 -14.26
N ARG A 103 11.42 -15.38 -13.19
CA ARG A 103 11.43 -14.88 -11.82
C ARG A 103 12.82 -15.04 -11.21
N VAL A 104 13.32 -13.94 -10.64
CA VAL A 104 14.58 -13.92 -9.89
C VAL A 104 14.28 -13.46 -8.46
N LEU A 105 14.70 -14.22 -7.47
CA LEU A 105 14.56 -13.82 -6.07
C LEU A 105 15.86 -13.16 -5.59
N LYS A 106 15.73 -12.13 -4.76
CA LYS A 106 16.89 -11.45 -4.16
C LYS A 106 17.83 -12.42 -3.43
N LYS A 107 17.26 -13.39 -2.71
CA LYS A 107 18.03 -14.42 -2.01
C LYS A 107 18.88 -15.32 -2.91
N ASP A 108 18.53 -15.46 -4.19
CA ASP A 108 19.22 -16.31 -5.15
C ASP A 108 20.34 -15.56 -5.89
N CYS A 109 20.34 -14.22 -5.82
CA CYS A 109 21.24 -13.36 -6.62
C CYS A 109 22.09 -12.42 -5.80
N LEU A 110 21.76 -12.17 -4.53
CA LEU A 110 22.42 -11.21 -3.68
C LEU A 110 22.79 -11.86 -2.34
N ASP A 111 24.04 -11.68 -1.95
CA ASP A 111 24.51 -12.03 -0.61
C ASP A 111 24.17 -10.87 0.34
N LEU A 112 22.97 -10.89 0.90
CA LEU A 112 22.47 -9.90 1.83
C LEU A 112 22.26 -10.52 3.20
N PRO A 113 22.54 -9.78 4.27
CA PRO A 113 22.22 -10.24 5.62
C PRO A 113 20.72 -10.44 5.79
N ASP A 114 20.35 -11.33 6.70
CA ASP A 114 18.96 -11.59 7.03
C ASP A 114 18.26 -10.34 7.55
N LYS A 115 16.98 -10.21 7.20
CA LYS A 115 16.14 -9.12 7.71
C LYS A 115 15.71 -9.43 9.13
N VAL A 116 16.00 -8.53 10.05
CA VAL A 116 15.55 -8.60 11.43
C VAL A 116 14.30 -7.71 11.58
N TYR A 117 13.21 -8.30 12.07
CA TYR A 117 11.97 -7.58 12.37
C TYR A 117 11.79 -7.53 13.87
N THR A 118 11.69 -6.32 14.40
CA THR A 118 11.43 -6.07 15.83
C THR A 118 10.17 -5.24 15.99
N ALA A 119 9.45 -5.43 17.12
CA ALA A 119 8.28 -4.63 17.46
C ALA A 119 8.54 -3.90 18.79
N ARG A 120 8.29 -2.60 18.79
CA ARG A 120 8.26 -1.78 20.00
C ARG A 120 6.80 -1.48 20.34
N TYR A 121 6.37 -1.85 21.54
CA TYR A 121 5.02 -1.58 22.05
C TYR A 121 5.04 -0.30 22.85
N VAL A 122 4.15 0.61 22.50
CA VAL A 122 4.01 1.92 23.16
C VAL A 122 2.66 1.98 23.85
N THR A 123 2.67 2.32 25.15
CA THR A 123 1.45 2.45 25.95
C THR A 123 0.75 3.77 25.59
N LEU A 124 -0.56 3.70 25.38
CA LEU A 124 -1.38 4.90 25.15
C LEU A 124 -1.41 5.77 26.42
N THR A 125 -1.54 7.09 26.24
CA THR A 125 -1.89 7.99 27.32
C THR A 125 -3.35 7.79 27.72
N ASP A 126 -3.75 8.21 28.92
CA ASP A 126 -5.13 8.06 29.41
C ASP A 126 -6.13 8.78 28.50
N GLU A 127 -5.75 9.93 27.94
CA GLU A 127 -6.58 10.68 27.01
C GLU A 127 -6.75 9.95 25.67
N GLN A 128 -5.66 9.43 25.11
CA GLN A 128 -5.72 8.59 23.92
C GLN A 128 -6.56 7.34 24.16
N PHE A 129 -6.40 6.67 25.30
CA PHE A 129 -7.13 5.45 25.62
C PHE A 129 -8.63 5.69 25.74
N LYS A 130 -9.07 6.78 26.38
CA LYS A 130 -10.48 7.18 26.46
C LYS A 130 -11.08 7.39 25.07
N MET A 131 -10.39 8.16 24.23
CA MET A 131 -10.86 8.44 22.86
C MET A 131 -10.85 7.18 21.97
N TYR A 132 -9.80 6.37 22.06
CA TYR A 132 -9.71 5.09 21.36
C TYR A 132 -10.89 4.17 21.71
N ARG A 133 -11.21 4.07 23.00
CA ARG A 133 -12.31 3.23 23.48
C ARG A 133 -13.66 3.69 22.93
N SER A 134 -13.95 4.98 22.99
CA SER A 134 -15.18 5.57 22.44
C SER A 134 -15.33 5.27 20.95
N LEU A 135 -14.31 5.57 20.15
CA LEU A 135 -14.33 5.32 18.70
C LEU A 135 -14.42 3.83 18.36
N LYS A 136 -13.84 2.96 19.17
CA LYS A 136 -13.94 1.51 19.01
C LYS A 136 -15.35 1.00 19.29
N GLU A 137 -15.98 1.47 20.34
CA GLU A 137 -17.38 1.13 20.68
C GLU A 137 -18.33 1.61 19.58
N GLU A 138 -18.18 2.84 19.09
CA GLU A 138 -18.93 3.34 17.93
C GLU A 138 -18.73 2.48 16.68
N ALA A 139 -17.49 2.09 16.37
CA ALA A 139 -17.20 1.23 15.24
C ALA A 139 -17.85 -0.16 15.36
N LEU A 140 -17.89 -0.73 16.58
CA LEU A 140 -18.55 -2.00 16.84
C LEU A 140 -20.08 -1.91 16.67
N ILE A 141 -20.71 -0.85 17.20
CA ILE A 141 -22.14 -0.58 17.02
C ILE A 141 -22.47 -0.46 15.52
N LEU A 142 -21.62 0.22 14.75
CA LEU A 142 -21.78 0.30 13.29
C LEU A 142 -21.68 -1.07 12.63
N LEU A 143 -20.80 -1.96 13.08
CA LEU A 143 -20.65 -3.30 12.54
C LEU A 143 -21.81 -4.23 12.89
N ASP A 144 -22.38 -4.10 14.09
CA ASP A 144 -23.53 -4.92 14.55
C ASP A 144 -24.84 -4.55 13.85
N ASN A 145 -25.00 -3.31 13.43
CA ASN A 145 -26.16 -2.81 12.68
C ASN A 145 -26.05 -3.08 11.17
N TYR A 146 -25.91 -4.35 10.81
CA TYR A 146 -25.65 -4.84 9.44
C TYR A 146 -26.59 -4.32 8.33
N GLN A 147 -27.72 -3.75 8.66
CA GLN A 147 -28.72 -3.33 7.66
C GLN A 147 -28.59 -1.87 7.18
N MET A 148 -27.83 -1.01 7.88
CA MET A 148 -27.80 0.44 7.59
C MET A 148 -26.41 1.04 7.42
N VAL A 149 -25.32 0.27 7.56
CA VAL A 149 -23.98 0.85 7.57
C VAL A 149 -23.25 0.60 6.26
N THR A 150 -22.80 1.70 5.65
CA THR A 150 -21.96 1.64 4.45
C THR A 150 -20.50 1.35 4.81
N ALA A 151 -19.81 0.57 3.98
CA ALA A 151 -18.37 0.32 4.14
C ALA A 151 -17.52 1.60 4.36
N PRO A 152 -17.82 2.76 3.72
CA PRO A 152 -17.16 4.02 4.00
C PRO A 152 -17.22 4.48 5.45
N ALA A 153 -18.36 4.27 6.17
CA ALA A 153 -18.49 4.69 7.57
C ALA A 153 -17.53 3.91 8.48
N VAL A 154 -17.43 2.59 8.31
CA VAL A 154 -16.50 1.74 9.08
C VAL A 154 -15.04 2.13 8.78
N ILE A 155 -14.71 2.34 7.51
CA ILE A 155 -13.36 2.77 7.12
C ILE A 155 -13.01 4.12 7.73
N THR A 156 -13.95 5.05 7.81
CA THR A 156 -13.76 6.36 8.44
C THR A 156 -13.47 6.21 9.94
N GLN A 157 -14.19 5.37 10.65
CA GLN A 157 -13.93 5.11 12.07
C GLN A 157 -12.57 4.46 12.30
N MET A 158 -12.19 3.48 11.46
CA MET A 158 -10.85 2.89 11.52
C MET A 158 -9.75 3.94 11.30
N LEU A 159 -9.95 4.88 10.36
CA LEU A 159 -9.02 5.98 10.12
C LEU A 159 -8.92 6.90 11.34
N ARG A 160 -10.03 7.27 11.98
CA ARG A 160 -10.07 8.09 13.20
C ARG A 160 -9.33 7.41 14.35
N ILE A 161 -9.55 6.11 14.55
CA ILE A 161 -8.81 5.32 15.53
C ILE A 161 -7.29 5.42 15.26
N GLN A 162 -6.85 5.23 14.02
CA GLN A 162 -5.45 5.35 13.67
C GLN A 162 -4.89 6.75 13.90
N GLN A 163 -5.67 7.81 13.66
CA GLN A 163 -5.28 9.18 13.95
C GLN A 163 -5.09 9.40 15.45
N VAL A 164 -6.02 8.95 16.30
CA VAL A 164 -5.90 9.04 17.76
C VAL A 164 -4.65 8.31 18.27
N LEU A 165 -4.38 7.11 17.75
CA LEU A 165 -3.16 6.36 18.06
C LEU A 165 -1.89 7.09 17.63
N SER A 166 -1.99 7.96 16.63
CA SER A 166 -0.91 8.82 16.15
C SER A 166 -0.85 10.19 16.86
N GLY A 167 -1.71 10.45 17.86
CA GLY A 167 -1.68 11.66 18.66
C GLY A 167 -2.44 12.84 18.05
N HIS A 168 -3.30 12.62 17.07
CA HIS A 168 -4.15 13.67 16.50
C HIS A 168 -5.50 13.11 16.04
N LEU A 169 -6.48 13.99 15.88
CA LEU A 169 -7.79 13.66 15.31
C LEU A 169 -8.34 14.89 14.57
N LYS A 170 -8.80 14.69 13.34
CA LYS A 170 -9.58 15.70 12.64
C LYS A 170 -11.05 15.53 13.03
N THR A 171 -11.65 16.56 13.65
CA THR A 171 -13.07 16.58 14.00
C THR A 171 -13.96 16.75 12.76
N ASP A 172 -15.27 16.55 12.93
CA ASP A 172 -16.23 16.72 11.84
C ASP A 172 -16.33 18.18 11.36
N ASP A 173 -16.08 19.13 12.26
CA ASP A 173 -16.01 20.57 11.97
C ASP A 173 -14.72 20.98 11.25
N GLY A 174 -13.82 20.03 11.01
CA GLY A 174 -12.56 20.25 10.32
C GLY A 174 -11.39 20.67 11.20
N GLU A 175 -11.61 20.87 12.50
CA GLU A 175 -10.58 21.23 13.46
C GLU A 175 -9.65 20.05 13.76
N MET A 176 -8.39 20.37 14.10
CA MET A 176 -7.41 19.37 14.51
C MET A 176 -7.26 19.36 16.02
N LYS A 177 -7.62 18.23 16.63
CA LYS A 177 -7.36 17.95 18.04
C LYS A 177 -6.08 17.15 18.18
N TYR A 178 -5.21 17.56 19.11
CA TYR A 178 -3.95 16.89 19.39
C TYR A 178 -3.99 16.23 20.77
N PHE A 179 -3.33 15.08 20.86
CA PHE A 179 -3.21 14.28 22.08
C PHE A 179 -1.74 14.06 22.39
N PRO A 180 -1.33 14.11 23.66
CA PRO A 180 -0.01 13.64 24.06
C PRO A 180 0.19 12.18 23.60
N THR A 181 1.35 11.86 23.05
CA THR A 181 1.68 10.50 22.61
C THR A 181 3.12 10.18 22.99
N ARG A 182 3.35 8.94 23.41
CA ARG A 182 4.70 8.42 23.70
C ARG A 182 5.41 7.84 22.48
N ARG A 183 4.76 7.89 21.32
CA ARG A 183 5.31 7.28 20.09
C ARG A 183 6.55 7.99 19.56
N LEU A 184 6.55 9.33 19.66
CA LEU A 184 7.70 10.13 19.25
C LEU A 184 8.90 9.85 20.14
N ASP A 185 8.69 9.82 21.46
CA ASP A 185 9.74 9.53 22.44
C ASP A 185 10.35 8.13 22.18
N ALA A 186 9.51 7.12 22.01
CA ALA A 186 9.94 5.76 21.71
C ALA A 186 10.70 5.67 20.36
N LEU A 187 10.34 6.49 19.36
CA LEU A 187 11.08 6.58 18.10
C LEU A 187 12.46 7.20 18.33
N LEU A 188 12.53 8.29 19.07
CA LEU A 188 13.80 8.98 19.37
C LEU A 188 14.76 8.05 20.14
N GLU A 189 14.27 7.30 21.14
CA GLU A 189 15.04 6.28 21.84
C GLU A 189 15.63 5.23 20.88
N ILE A 190 14.82 4.70 19.93
CA ILE A 190 15.31 3.75 18.92
C ILE A 190 16.40 4.38 18.04
N LEU A 191 16.23 5.66 17.68
CA LEU A 191 17.19 6.34 16.81
C LEU A 191 18.47 6.70 17.53
N GLU A 192 18.46 6.92 18.86
CA GLU A 192 19.66 7.07 19.68
C GLU A 192 20.48 5.78 19.75
N GLU A 193 19.80 4.62 19.81
CA GLU A 193 20.45 3.31 19.78
C GLU A 193 21.06 2.98 18.41
N HIS A 194 20.61 3.67 17.34
CA HIS A 194 20.98 3.38 15.95
C HIS A 194 22.05 4.33 15.40
N ASN A 195 23.23 3.79 15.07
CA ASN A 195 24.37 4.57 14.57
C ASN A 195 24.40 4.81 13.05
N GLY A 196 23.33 4.52 12.34
CA GLY A 196 23.27 4.58 10.88
C GLY A 196 22.22 5.54 10.35
N LYS A 197 22.06 5.51 9.03
CA LYS A 197 20.96 6.18 8.37
C LYS A 197 19.68 5.34 8.51
N ALA A 198 18.54 6.00 8.74
CA ALA A 198 17.27 5.33 8.87
C ALA A 198 16.20 5.94 7.96
N ILE A 199 15.33 5.06 7.44
CA ILE A 199 14.12 5.45 6.74
C ILE A 199 12.95 5.27 7.70
N ILE A 200 12.21 6.34 7.93
CA ILE A 200 11.07 6.37 8.86
C ILE A 200 9.79 6.54 8.04
N TRP A 201 8.93 5.54 8.09
CA TRP A 201 7.66 5.58 7.40
C TRP A 201 6.53 6.02 8.32
N SER A 202 5.81 7.06 7.96
CA SER A 202 4.56 7.44 8.61
C SER A 202 3.43 7.68 7.62
N ARG A 203 2.22 7.29 8.03
CA ARG A 203 1.01 7.45 7.23
C ARG A 203 0.51 8.88 7.22
N PHE A 204 0.63 9.60 8.33
CA PHE A 204 0.02 10.89 8.51
C PHE A 204 1.06 12.02 8.38
N ARG A 205 0.64 13.11 7.72
CA ARG A 205 1.47 14.31 7.55
C ARG A 205 1.87 14.95 8.88
N HIS A 206 0.96 14.89 9.86
CA HIS A 206 1.23 15.40 11.21
C HIS A 206 2.45 14.70 11.82
N ASP A 207 2.45 13.35 11.80
CA ASP A 207 3.58 12.58 12.35
C ASP A 207 4.88 12.90 11.64
N ILE A 208 4.86 12.99 10.28
CA ILE A 208 6.05 13.32 9.49
C ILE A 208 6.63 14.67 9.93
N LYS A 209 5.78 15.68 10.09
CA LYS A 209 6.21 17.01 10.55
C LYS A 209 6.78 16.96 11.96
N SER A 210 6.06 16.35 12.91
CA SER A 210 6.51 16.22 14.29
C SER A 210 7.86 15.49 14.42
N ILE A 211 8.09 14.43 13.61
CA ILE A 211 9.34 13.70 13.59
C ILE A 211 10.47 14.58 13.03
N VAL A 212 10.23 15.27 11.92
CA VAL A 212 11.23 16.14 11.31
C VAL A 212 11.56 17.34 12.23
N ASP A 213 10.55 17.93 12.86
CA ASP A 213 10.75 19.03 13.82
C ASP A 213 11.61 18.58 15.01
N ALA A 214 11.37 17.37 15.54
CA ALA A 214 12.16 16.81 16.63
C ALA A 214 13.61 16.47 16.24
N LEU A 215 13.85 16.01 15.01
CA LEU A 215 15.17 15.60 14.51
C LEU A 215 15.97 16.74 13.86
N GLY A 216 15.33 17.88 13.59
CA GLY A 216 15.93 19.07 13.02
C GLY A 216 16.63 18.82 11.67
N SER A 217 17.80 19.40 11.49
CA SER A 217 18.57 19.36 10.24
C SER A 217 19.06 17.98 9.82
N SER A 218 19.02 17.00 10.74
CA SER A 218 19.40 15.61 10.45
C SER A 218 18.31 14.81 9.74
N ALA A 219 17.10 15.36 9.62
CA ALA A 219 15.96 14.72 8.98
C ALA A 219 15.43 15.50 7.78
N ALA A 220 14.83 14.80 6.81
CA ALA A 220 14.13 15.42 5.71
C ALA A 220 12.77 14.74 5.48
N ALA A 221 11.74 15.58 5.26
CA ALA A 221 10.39 15.12 4.98
C ALA A 221 10.19 14.81 3.50
N TYR A 222 9.58 13.64 3.19
CA TYR A 222 9.24 13.25 1.83
C TYR A 222 7.78 12.77 1.76
N TYR A 223 6.89 13.65 1.36
CA TYR A 223 5.45 13.38 1.27
C TYR A 223 4.79 14.20 0.17
N GLY A 224 3.46 14.20 0.06
CA GLY A 224 2.74 14.81 -1.06
C GLY A 224 3.00 16.31 -1.27
N ASP A 225 3.30 17.06 -0.20
CA ASP A 225 3.58 18.51 -0.29
C ASP A 225 5.07 18.83 -0.54
N THR A 226 5.96 17.82 -0.55
CA THR A 226 7.37 18.02 -0.91
C THR A 226 7.47 18.37 -2.39
N ALA A 227 8.07 19.51 -2.70
CA ALA A 227 8.21 20.00 -4.06
C ALA A 227 9.06 19.04 -4.93
N ASP A 228 8.71 18.88 -6.20
CA ASP A 228 9.36 17.90 -7.07
C ASP A 228 10.86 18.15 -7.26
N ASN A 229 11.28 19.41 -7.28
CA ASN A 229 12.70 19.81 -7.34
C ASN A 229 13.48 19.41 -6.06
N GLU A 230 12.82 19.38 -4.90
CA GLU A 230 13.43 19.00 -3.64
C GLU A 230 13.56 17.48 -3.50
N ARG A 231 12.63 16.72 -4.06
CA ARG A 231 12.59 15.26 -3.93
C ARG A 231 13.89 14.60 -4.36
N SER A 232 14.40 14.96 -5.53
CA SER A 232 15.66 14.43 -6.04
C SER A 232 16.87 14.83 -5.18
N SER A 233 16.85 16.05 -4.65
CA SER A 233 17.90 16.57 -3.76
C SER A 233 17.91 15.80 -2.43
N ILE A 234 16.75 15.59 -1.82
CA ILE A 234 16.61 14.83 -0.56
C ILE A 234 17.16 13.41 -0.73
N VAL A 235 16.79 12.72 -1.82
CA VAL A 235 17.26 11.35 -2.08
C VAL A 235 18.78 11.32 -2.24
N LYS A 236 19.35 12.21 -3.05
CA LYS A 236 20.81 12.30 -3.24
C LYS A 236 21.56 12.57 -1.93
N ARG A 237 21.09 13.53 -1.15
CA ARG A 237 21.67 13.84 0.16
C ARG A 237 21.57 12.68 1.14
N PHE A 238 20.45 11.96 1.13
CA PHE A 238 20.28 10.80 2.01
C PHE A 238 21.19 9.62 1.59
N GLN A 239 21.43 9.44 0.29
CA GLN A 239 22.31 8.39 -0.23
C GLN A 239 23.79 8.71 -0.06
N ASP A 240 24.18 9.98 0.05
CA ASP A 240 25.56 10.42 0.24
C ASP A 240 26.05 10.04 1.65
N PRO A 241 27.08 9.17 1.79
CA PRO A 241 27.59 8.71 3.09
C PRO A 241 28.05 9.86 3.99
N ASP A 242 28.60 10.92 3.40
CA ASP A 242 29.21 12.04 4.11
C ASP A 242 28.20 13.13 4.49
N SER A 243 26.95 12.96 4.06
CA SER A 243 25.89 13.91 4.36
C SER A 243 25.44 13.85 5.82
N SER A 244 25.19 15.03 6.42
CA SER A 244 24.59 15.17 7.75
C SER A 244 23.11 14.68 7.80
N LEU A 245 22.48 14.44 6.64
CA LEU A 245 21.13 13.93 6.57
C LEU A 245 21.11 12.42 6.90
N LYS A 246 20.69 12.09 8.12
CA LYS A 246 20.63 10.72 8.64
C LYS A 246 19.26 10.08 8.49
N TYR A 247 18.19 10.87 8.52
CA TYR A 247 16.82 10.37 8.62
C TYR A 247 15.98 10.82 7.44
N PHE A 248 15.49 9.84 6.70
CA PHE A 248 14.51 10.05 5.62
C PHE A 248 13.12 9.74 6.15
N VAL A 249 12.27 10.77 6.32
CA VAL A 249 10.94 10.63 6.90
C VAL A 249 9.89 10.73 5.80
N GLY A 250 9.24 9.64 5.46
CA GLY A 250 8.39 9.57 4.28
C GLY A 250 7.00 8.98 4.49
N ASN A 251 6.10 9.35 3.56
CA ASN A 251 4.82 8.68 3.43
C ASN A 251 4.96 7.51 2.43
N PRO A 252 4.60 6.27 2.80
CA PRO A 252 4.73 5.11 1.91
C PRO A 252 4.02 5.27 0.56
N ALA A 253 2.89 6.00 0.52
CA ALA A 253 2.15 6.22 -0.72
C ALA A 253 2.84 7.18 -1.70
N THR A 254 3.78 8.00 -1.22
CA THR A 254 4.49 8.99 -2.05
C THR A 254 5.93 8.58 -2.32
N ALA A 255 6.60 7.98 -1.34
CA ALA A 255 8.04 7.70 -1.38
C ALA A 255 8.37 6.20 -1.50
N GLY A 256 7.37 5.34 -1.48
CA GLY A 256 7.53 3.89 -1.53
C GLY A 256 7.59 3.28 -2.95
N TYR A 257 7.67 4.13 -3.98
CA TYR A 257 7.78 3.73 -5.39
C TYR A 257 9.08 4.19 -5.99
#